data_611a72da8acf44eeaa27280cb7cc3c78
#
_entry.id   611a72da8acf44eeaa27280cb7cc3c78
#
_cell.length_a   1.000
_cell.length_b   1.000
_cell.length_c   1.000
_cell.angle_alpha   90.00
_cell.angle_beta   90.00
_cell.angle_gamma   90.00
#
_symmetry.space_group_name_H-M   'P 1'
#
loop_
_entity.id
_entity.type
_entity.pdbx_description
1 polymer ?
#
loop_
_entity_poly.entity_id
_entity_poly.type
_entity_poly.pdbx_seq_one_letter_code
_entity_poly.pdbx_strand_id
1 'polypeptide(L)'
;MCLLLGMGIMNAYSQTLIDGNKFFDNWSVGVSGGGLTPFSHGNFLKDMRPVVGLELSKQVTPGFGLGVEGMGYINISDSKTAFDGSNVSLLGKFNLMNLLGGYHGRPRVFELEAVLGAGWLHGYVDGPGDYNAWSTKLGMNLNFNLGEKRAWTLALKPALVYNMEGDFDEHQSRFNAQNACVEITAGVVYHFKNSNGKHHFTKVRAYDPIEIDALNQDINALRAEVRAGREELSVAQNNLILADQKIVQLNRELEDCRNRKPQVQTVVAVSYTHLRAHETRRHL
;
A
#
# COMPACT_ATOMS: atom_id res chain seq x y z
N MET A 1 32.63 8.40 -29.94
CA MET A 1 33.31 8.13 -28.65
C MET A 1 33.00 9.25 -27.67
N CYS A 2 31.73 9.34 -27.19
CA CYS A 2 31.26 10.34 -26.20
C CYS A 2 29.96 9.88 -25.50
N LEU A 3 29.99 8.69 -24.90
CA LEU A 3 28.80 8.14 -24.17
C LEU A 3 29.20 7.47 -22.85
N LEU A 4 30.33 7.83 -22.24
CA LEU A 4 30.84 7.20 -21.01
C LEU A 4 31.16 8.18 -19.87
N LEU A 5 30.58 9.37 -19.83
CA LEU A 5 30.87 10.38 -18.80
C LEU A 5 29.66 10.81 -17.96
N GLY A 6 28.57 9.98 -17.89
CA GLY A 6 27.39 10.26 -17.12
C GLY A 6 27.18 9.38 -15.88
N MET A 7 28.12 8.52 -15.48
CA MET A 7 27.93 7.55 -14.37
C MET A 7 28.65 7.90 -13.06
N GLY A 8 28.86 9.15 -12.77
CA GLY A 8 29.73 9.56 -11.68
C GLY A 8 29.14 10.40 -10.56
N ILE A 9 27.82 10.42 -10.29
CA ILE A 9 27.29 10.95 -9.04
C ILE A 9 26.08 10.10 -8.61
N MET A 10 26.30 8.86 -8.29
CA MET A 10 25.36 8.15 -7.43
C MET A 10 25.75 8.46 -5.99
N ASN A 11 25.13 9.51 -5.42
CA ASN A 11 25.08 9.67 -3.99
C ASN A 11 24.58 8.35 -3.41
N ALA A 12 25.31 7.81 -2.42
CA ALA A 12 24.89 6.66 -1.64
C ALA A 12 23.63 7.02 -0.82
N TYR A 13 22.49 7.11 -1.50
CA TYR A 13 21.21 7.08 -0.85
C TYR A 13 21.06 5.66 -0.30
N SER A 14 20.89 5.55 0.99
CA SER A 14 20.47 4.35 1.71
C SER A 14 19.63 3.48 0.78
N GLN A 15 20.10 2.27 0.48
CA GLN A 15 19.41 1.34 -0.40
C GLN A 15 18.00 1.12 0.15
N THR A 16 17.02 1.79 -0.44
CA THR A 16 15.64 1.61 -0.06
C THR A 16 15.22 0.24 -0.57
N LEU A 17 15.15 -0.72 0.33
CA LEU A 17 14.66 -2.07 -0.01
C LEU A 17 13.19 -1.93 -0.43
N ILE A 18 12.87 -2.53 -1.57
CA ILE A 18 11.52 -2.54 -2.14
C ILE A 18 10.97 -3.95 -2.04
N ASP A 19 9.83 -4.11 -1.40
CA ASP A 19 9.09 -5.37 -1.33
C ASP A 19 7.96 -5.41 -2.38
N GLY A 20 7.54 -6.62 -2.73
CA GLY A 20 6.57 -6.84 -3.79
C GLY A 20 7.23 -6.87 -5.17
N ASN A 21 8.43 -7.44 -5.30
CA ASN A 21 9.18 -7.52 -6.55
C ASN A 21 9.45 -8.97 -7.01
N LYS A 22 8.54 -9.89 -6.73
CA LYS A 22 8.62 -11.25 -7.26
C LYS A 22 8.18 -11.30 -8.73
N PHE A 23 8.43 -12.41 -9.41
CA PHE A 23 8.12 -12.55 -10.84
C PHE A 23 6.65 -12.28 -11.16
N PHE A 24 5.72 -12.75 -10.33
CA PHE A 24 4.28 -12.54 -10.53
C PHE A 24 3.74 -11.23 -9.91
N ASP A 25 4.59 -10.41 -9.30
CA ASP A 25 4.18 -9.14 -8.74
C ASP A 25 4.15 -8.04 -9.80
N ASN A 26 3.33 -7.02 -9.57
CA ASN A 26 3.21 -5.78 -10.37
C ASN A 26 2.82 -6.00 -11.83
N TRP A 27 2.08 -7.05 -12.09
CA TRP A 27 1.39 -7.20 -13.36
C TRP A 27 0.13 -6.36 -13.39
N SER A 28 -0.20 -5.88 -14.59
CA SER A 28 -1.44 -5.15 -14.82
C SER A 28 -2.01 -5.46 -16.18
N VAL A 29 -3.33 -5.37 -16.29
CA VAL A 29 -4.06 -5.49 -17.56
C VAL A 29 -4.85 -4.23 -17.78
N GLY A 30 -4.82 -3.72 -19.01
CA GLY A 30 -5.52 -2.51 -19.40
C GLY A 30 -6.38 -2.72 -20.65
N VAL A 31 -7.48 -2.00 -20.70
CA VAL A 31 -8.30 -1.85 -21.90
C VAL A 31 -8.37 -0.37 -22.24
N SER A 32 -8.27 -0.05 -23.53
CA SER A 32 -8.30 1.34 -23.99
C SER A 32 -9.11 1.48 -25.26
N GLY A 33 -9.60 2.68 -25.51
CA GLY A 33 -10.29 3.05 -26.73
C GLY A 33 -10.03 4.52 -27.05
N GLY A 34 -10.09 4.87 -28.30
CA GLY A 34 -9.84 6.24 -28.74
C GLY A 34 -9.81 6.38 -30.24
N GLY A 35 -8.89 7.18 -30.74
CA GLY A 35 -8.75 7.44 -32.16
C GLY A 35 -7.32 7.55 -32.62
N LEU A 36 -7.12 7.17 -33.86
CA LEU A 36 -5.89 7.33 -34.62
C LEU A 36 -6.13 8.28 -35.78
N THR A 37 -5.25 9.25 -35.99
CA THR A 37 -5.33 10.21 -37.10
C THR A 37 -3.98 10.40 -37.74
N PRO A 38 -3.89 10.59 -39.08
CA PRO A 38 -2.60 10.92 -39.73
C PRO A 38 -1.97 12.18 -39.13
N PHE A 39 -0.66 12.19 -38.99
CA PHE A 39 0.07 13.35 -38.46
C PHE A 39 0.10 14.51 -39.46
N SER A 40 0.12 14.17 -40.75
CA SER A 40 0.12 15.16 -41.85
C SER A 40 -1.02 14.95 -42.82
N HIS A 41 -1.43 16.04 -43.52
CA HIS A 41 -2.41 16.00 -44.62
C HIS A 41 -3.82 15.55 -44.27
N GLY A 42 -4.36 15.90 -43.09
CA GLY A 42 -5.74 15.57 -42.74
C GLY A 42 -6.38 16.54 -41.76
N ASN A 43 -7.70 16.50 -41.69
CA ASN A 43 -8.45 17.14 -40.61
C ASN A 43 -8.42 16.24 -39.37
N PHE A 44 -7.75 16.67 -38.32
CA PHE A 44 -7.49 15.88 -37.12
C PHE A 44 -8.71 15.10 -36.58
N LEU A 45 -9.86 15.73 -36.48
CA LEU A 45 -11.10 15.09 -36.00
C LEU A 45 -11.88 14.35 -37.07
N LYS A 46 -11.85 14.82 -38.32
CA LYS A 46 -12.64 14.24 -39.40
C LYS A 46 -12.07 12.93 -39.92
N ASP A 47 -10.74 12.84 -39.92
CA ASP A 47 -10.02 11.66 -40.43
C ASP A 47 -9.61 10.72 -39.30
N MET A 48 -10.16 10.92 -38.09
CA MET A 48 -9.88 10.08 -36.93
C MET A 48 -10.57 8.73 -37.06
N ARG A 49 -9.79 7.65 -37.01
CA ARG A 49 -10.27 6.28 -36.99
C ARG A 49 -10.42 5.79 -35.58
N PRO A 50 -11.52 5.14 -35.20
CA PRO A 50 -11.67 4.57 -33.89
C PRO A 50 -10.70 3.40 -33.68
N VAL A 51 -10.10 3.31 -32.49
CA VAL A 51 -9.16 2.25 -32.11
C VAL A 51 -9.55 1.67 -30.76
N VAL A 52 -9.27 0.38 -30.60
CA VAL A 52 -9.42 -0.33 -29.33
C VAL A 52 -8.11 -1.05 -29.01
N GLY A 53 -7.77 -1.12 -27.74
CA GLY A 53 -6.51 -1.70 -27.32
C GLY A 53 -6.62 -2.53 -26.06
N LEU A 54 -5.76 -3.55 -26.01
CA LEU A 54 -5.50 -4.37 -24.82
C LEU A 54 -4.03 -4.27 -24.49
N GLU A 55 -3.70 -4.11 -23.21
CA GLU A 55 -2.33 -4.04 -22.73
C GLU A 55 -2.16 -5.01 -21.56
N LEU A 56 -1.08 -5.79 -21.59
CA LEU A 56 -0.58 -6.54 -20.46
C LEU A 56 0.80 -5.98 -20.12
N SER A 57 0.98 -5.49 -18.92
CA SER A 57 2.25 -4.90 -18.52
C SER A 57 2.72 -5.37 -17.15
N LYS A 58 4.02 -5.26 -16.94
CA LYS A 58 4.71 -5.58 -15.70
C LYS A 58 5.61 -4.42 -15.32
N GLN A 59 5.39 -3.88 -14.14
CA GLN A 59 6.32 -2.93 -13.55
C GLN A 59 7.51 -3.72 -12.97
N VAL A 60 8.69 -3.49 -13.49
CA VAL A 60 9.94 -4.17 -13.07
C VAL A 60 10.58 -3.46 -11.89
N THR A 61 10.59 -2.13 -11.94
CA THR A 61 10.99 -1.25 -10.83
C THR A 61 9.95 -0.13 -10.70
N PRO A 62 9.92 0.64 -9.62
CA PRO A 62 9.01 1.78 -9.53
C PRO A 62 9.14 2.81 -10.66
N GLY A 63 10.32 2.88 -11.29
CA GLY A 63 10.61 3.80 -12.40
C GLY A 63 10.51 3.19 -13.78
N PHE A 64 10.51 1.86 -13.91
CA PHE A 64 10.56 1.19 -15.21
C PHE A 64 9.63 -0.02 -15.26
N GLY A 65 8.88 -0.15 -16.35
CA GLY A 65 8.02 -1.27 -16.68
C GLY A 65 8.16 -1.71 -18.12
N LEU A 66 7.69 -2.92 -18.39
CA LEU A 66 7.58 -3.51 -19.72
C LEU A 66 6.11 -3.85 -19.98
N GLY A 67 5.67 -3.77 -21.24
CA GLY A 67 4.31 -4.13 -21.62
C GLY A 67 4.24 -4.70 -23.03
N VAL A 68 3.18 -5.45 -23.27
CA VAL A 68 2.75 -5.86 -24.61
C VAL A 68 1.39 -5.25 -24.83
N GLU A 69 1.24 -4.50 -25.92
CA GLU A 69 0.00 -3.83 -26.30
C GLU A 69 -0.46 -4.33 -27.66
N GLY A 70 -1.72 -4.74 -27.75
CA GLY A 70 -2.38 -5.04 -29.01
C GLY A 70 -3.44 -3.98 -29.30
N MET A 71 -3.29 -3.31 -30.46
CA MET A 71 -4.23 -2.29 -30.95
C MET A 71 -4.97 -2.80 -32.16
N GLY A 72 -6.29 -2.62 -32.20
CA GLY A 72 -7.13 -2.87 -33.37
C GLY A 72 -7.71 -1.58 -33.92
N TYR A 73 -7.51 -1.33 -35.20
CA TYR A 73 -8.06 -0.18 -35.92
C TYR A 73 -9.39 -0.58 -36.54
N ILE A 74 -10.48 0.00 -36.04
CA ILE A 74 -11.85 -0.39 -36.41
C ILE A 74 -12.11 0.01 -37.87
N ASN A 75 -12.69 -0.92 -38.61
CA ASN A 75 -13.01 -0.71 -40.04
C ASN A 75 -14.01 0.44 -40.21
N ILE A 76 -13.66 1.38 -41.07
CA ILE A 76 -14.52 2.50 -41.48
C ILE A 76 -14.96 2.38 -42.93
N SER A 77 -14.23 1.65 -43.81
CA SER A 77 -14.58 1.56 -45.23
C SER A 77 -13.78 0.58 -46.10
N ASP A 78 -12.63 0.04 -45.70
CA ASP A 78 -11.66 -0.50 -46.67
C ASP A 78 -11.44 -2.01 -46.59
N SER A 79 -11.78 -2.69 -45.50
CA SER A 79 -11.62 -4.14 -45.38
C SER A 79 -12.92 -4.87 -45.20
N LYS A 80 -12.96 -6.17 -45.50
CA LYS A 80 -14.11 -7.05 -45.22
C LYS A 80 -14.11 -7.58 -43.79
N THR A 81 -13.10 -7.21 -42.99
CA THR A 81 -12.94 -7.63 -41.62
C THR A 81 -13.42 -6.55 -40.63
N ALA A 82 -13.58 -6.89 -39.38
CA ALA A 82 -13.98 -5.92 -38.34
C ALA A 82 -12.90 -4.84 -38.08
N PHE A 83 -11.65 -5.09 -38.50
CA PHE A 83 -10.52 -4.20 -38.37
C PHE A 83 -9.84 -3.95 -39.70
N ASP A 84 -9.42 -2.72 -39.93
CA ASP A 84 -8.60 -2.35 -41.09
C ASP A 84 -7.11 -2.65 -40.87
N GLY A 85 -6.73 -2.77 -39.63
CA GLY A 85 -5.37 -3.12 -39.24
C GLY A 85 -5.25 -3.47 -37.77
N SER A 86 -4.16 -4.05 -37.44
CA SER A 86 -3.76 -4.35 -36.06
C SER A 86 -2.29 -4.02 -35.84
N ASN A 87 -1.94 -3.61 -34.63
CA ASN A 87 -0.57 -3.36 -34.23
C ASN A 87 -0.28 -4.04 -32.90
N VAL A 88 0.72 -4.90 -32.86
CA VAL A 88 1.17 -5.55 -31.63
C VAL A 88 2.55 -4.99 -31.28
N SER A 89 2.67 -4.33 -30.13
CA SER A 89 3.86 -3.60 -29.73
C SER A 89 4.41 -4.09 -28.40
N LEU A 90 5.72 -4.19 -28.30
CA LEU A 90 6.44 -4.29 -27.05
C LEU A 90 6.76 -2.87 -26.56
N LEU A 91 6.40 -2.55 -25.33
CA LEU A 91 6.51 -1.23 -24.74
C LEU A 91 7.52 -1.22 -23.60
N GLY A 92 8.41 -0.21 -23.60
CA GLY A 92 9.16 0.23 -22.44
C GLY A 92 8.45 1.43 -21.82
N LYS A 93 8.18 1.38 -20.53
CA LYS A 93 7.41 2.38 -19.79
C LYS A 93 8.28 2.98 -18.69
N PHE A 94 8.45 4.28 -18.71
CA PHE A 94 9.33 5.03 -17.81
C PHE A 94 8.51 5.99 -16.97
N ASN A 95 8.32 5.70 -15.70
CA ASN A 95 7.61 6.59 -14.78
C ASN A 95 8.50 7.78 -14.42
N LEU A 96 8.27 8.91 -15.10
CA LEU A 96 9.10 10.12 -14.97
C LEU A 96 9.01 10.70 -13.55
N MET A 97 7.86 10.62 -12.90
CA MET A 97 7.68 11.13 -11.55
C MET A 97 8.51 10.34 -10.53
N ASN A 98 8.63 9.02 -10.73
CA ASN A 98 9.42 8.17 -9.85
C ASN A 98 10.93 8.22 -10.16
N LEU A 99 11.29 8.42 -11.43
CA LEU A 99 12.69 8.59 -11.84
C LEU A 99 13.28 9.91 -11.34
N LEU A 100 12.51 11.01 -11.43
CA LEU A 100 13.00 12.34 -11.04
C LEU A 100 12.79 12.64 -9.55
N GLY A 101 11.63 12.27 -8.99
CA GLY A 101 11.24 12.59 -7.62
C GLY A 101 11.37 11.43 -6.65
N GLY A 102 11.90 10.28 -7.06
CA GLY A 102 11.98 9.06 -6.27
C GLY A 102 10.61 8.44 -5.97
N TYR A 103 10.59 7.16 -5.63
CA TYR A 103 9.39 6.44 -5.24
C TYR A 103 9.12 6.62 -3.74
N HIS A 104 7.86 6.92 -3.35
CA HIS A 104 7.50 7.20 -1.95
C HIS A 104 6.93 5.99 -1.18
N GLY A 105 6.97 4.78 -1.78
CA GLY A 105 6.43 3.55 -1.17
C GLY A 105 4.98 3.24 -1.56
N ARG A 106 4.34 4.15 -2.30
CA ARG A 106 3.04 3.95 -2.95
C ARG A 106 2.95 4.82 -4.20
N PRO A 107 2.15 4.43 -5.23
CA PRO A 107 1.90 5.27 -6.39
C PRO A 107 1.24 6.59 -6.01
N ARG A 108 1.63 7.66 -6.69
CA ARG A 108 0.97 8.97 -6.56
C ARG A 108 -0.44 8.92 -7.13
N VAL A 109 -1.26 9.90 -6.82
CA VAL A 109 -2.61 10.05 -7.43
C VAL A 109 -2.47 10.25 -8.93
N PHE A 110 -1.53 11.12 -9.32
CA PHE A 110 -1.17 11.37 -10.71
C PHE A 110 0.27 10.96 -10.97
N GLU A 111 0.50 10.24 -12.06
CA GLU A 111 1.81 9.82 -12.52
C GLU A 111 1.93 10.03 -14.04
N LEU A 112 3.10 10.48 -14.47
CA LEU A 112 3.44 10.66 -15.86
C LEU A 112 4.45 9.58 -16.25
N GLU A 113 4.12 8.81 -17.30
CA GLU A 113 5.02 7.81 -17.89
C GLU A 113 5.37 8.20 -19.32
N ALA A 114 6.64 8.17 -19.68
CA ALA A 114 7.07 8.12 -21.07
C ALA A 114 7.00 6.68 -21.58
N VAL A 115 6.55 6.50 -22.81
CA VAL A 115 6.39 5.21 -23.46
C VAL A 115 7.17 5.18 -24.76
N LEU A 116 7.99 4.15 -24.90
CA LEU A 116 8.71 3.81 -26.13
C LEU A 116 8.30 2.40 -26.54
N GLY A 117 7.96 2.19 -27.80
CA GLY A 117 7.53 0.91 -28.31
C GLY A 117 8.11 0.56 -29.66
N ALA A 118 8.27 -0.73 -29.87
CA ALA A 118 8.50 -1.31 -31.19
C ALA A 118 7.43 -2.39 -31.44
N GLY A 119 6.84 -2.40 -32.62
CA GLY A 119 5.71 -3.24 -32.89
C GLY A 119 5.68 -3.76 -34.32
N TRP A 120 4.74 -4.65 -34.54
CA TRP A 120 4.39 -5.21 -35.81
C TRP A 120 3.00 -4.75 -36.20
N LEU A 121 2.93 -4.00 -37.29
CA LEU A 121 1.73 -3.48 -37.89
C LEU A 121 1.30 -4.42 -39.02
N HIS A 122 0.02 -4.86 -38.96
CA HIS A 122 -0.60 -5.63 -40.02
C HIS A 122 -1.82 -4.89 -40.54
N GLY A 123 -1.84 -4.61 -41.82
CA GLY A 123 -2.96 -3.98 -42.51
C GLY A 123 -3.77 -5.00 -43.31
N TYR A 124 -5.07 -5.03 -43.10
CA TYR A 124 -6.02 -5.89 -43.79
C TYR A 124 -6.55 -5.14 -45.02
N VAL A 125 -6.25 -5.65 -46.21
CA VAL A 125 -6.69 -5.05 -47.47
C VAL A 125 -7.71 -5.94 -48.14
N ASP A 126 -8.72 -5.34 -48.85
CA ASP A 126 -9.68 -6.12 -49.61
C ASP A 126 -9.05 -6.65 -50.90
N GLY A 127 -8.43 -7.85 -50.83
CA GLY A 127 -7.78 -8.51 -51.97
C GLY A 127 -6.47 -9.19 -51.61
N PRO A 128 -5.68 -9.68 -52.60
CA PRO A 128 -4.37 -10.25 -52.37
C PRO A 128 -3.37 -9.12 -52.08
N GLY A 129 -3.16 -8.76 -50.81
CA GLY A 129 -2.26 -7.68 -50.51
C GLY A 129 -2.21 -7.19 -49.07
N ASP A 130 -2.56 -8.04 -48.12
CA ASP A 130 -2.27 -7.71 -46.70
C ASP A 130 -0.80 -7.31 -46.57
N TYR A 131 -0.56 -6.17 -45.90
CA TYR A 131 0.81 -5.71 -45.74
C TYR A 131 1.25 -5.83 -44.28
N ASN A 132 2.54 -6.02 -44.11
CA ASN A 132 3.19 -6.09 -42.82
C ASN A 132 4.30 -5.06 -42.75
N ALA A 133 4.36 -4.33 -41.66
CA ALA A 133 5.37 -3.31 -41.42
C ALA A 133 5.84 -3.34 -39.98
N TRP A 134 7.07 -2.90 -39.76
CA TRP A 134 7.51 -2.54 -38.41
C TRP A 134 6.93 -1.18 -38.02
N SER A 135 6.54 -1.06 -36.77
CA SER A 135 6.10 0.21 -36.21
C SER A 135 6.93 0.61 -35.00
N THR A 136 7.05 1.90 -34.79
CA THR A 136 7.57 2.44 -33.54
C THR A 136 6.51 3.34 -32.90
N LYS A 137 6.47 3.34 -31.57
CA LYS A 137 5.53 4.11 -30.77
C LYS A 137 6.32 4.98 -29.81
N LEU A 138 6.04 6.28 -29.82
CA LEU A 138 6.55 7.24 -28.85
C LEU A 138 5.35 7.94 -28.22
N GLY A 139 5.19 7.81 -26.91
CA GLY A 139 4.03 8.36 -26.24
C GLY A 139 4.25 8.71 -24.78
N MET A 140 3.18 9.18 -24.20
CA MET A 140 3.11 9.45 -22.77
C MET A 140 1.80 8.90 -22.23
N ASN A 141 1.84 8.33 -21.01
CA ASN A 141 0.64 7.97 -20.28
C ASN A 141 0.47 8.95 -19.12
N LEU A 142 -0.69 9.59 -19.07
CA LEU A 142 -1.15 10.38 -17.93
C LEU A 142 -2.02 9.46 -17.08
N ASN A 143 -1.45 8.96 -15.99
CA ASN A 143 -2.06 7.93 -15.15
C ASN A 143 -2.69 8.57 -13.91
N PHE A 144 -3.99 8.35 -13.72
CA PHE A 144 -4.74 8.76 -12.53
C PHE A 144 -5.06 7.53 -11.69
N ASN A 145 -4.30 7.30 -10.64
CA ASN A 145 -4.41 6.15 -9.76
C ASN A 145 -5.55 6.33 -8.76
N LEU A 146 -6.56 5.45 -8.79
CA LEU A 146 -7.81 5.58 -8.07
C LEU A 146 -7.78 4.84 -6.72
N GLY A 147 -8.46 5.43 -5.74
CA GLY A 147 -8.67 4.86 -4.42
C GLY A 147 -7.39 4.71 -3.59
N GLU A 148 -7.52 4.27 -2.35
CA GLU A 148 -6.40 4.10 -1.43
C GLU A 148 -5.50 2.91 -1.82
N LYS A 149 -6.10 1.84 -2.33
CA LYS A 149 -5.38 0.61 -2.72
C LYS A 149 -4.60 0.76 -4.01
N ARG A 150 -4.86 1.80 -4.81
CA ARG A 150 -4.24 2.01 -6.14
C ARG A 150 -4.33 0.80 -7.05
N ALA A 151 -5.44 0.06 -6.96
CA ALA A 151 -5.69 -1.10 -7.79
C ALA A 151 -6.14 -0.74 -9.21
N TRP A 152 -6.73 0.44 -9.39
CA TRP A 152 -7.27 0.92 -10.65
C TRP A 152 -6.61 2.22 -11.07
N THR A 153 -6.34 2.35 -12.36
CA THR A 153 -5.79 3.56 -12.97
C THR A 153 -6.63 3.94 -14.18
N LEU A 154 -7.02 5.20 -14.26
CA LEU A 154 -7.49 5.81 -15.50
C LEU A 154 -6.27 6.37 -16.22
N ALA A 155 -6.09 5.99 -17.49
CA ALA A 155 -4.96 6.41 -18.29
C ALA A 155 -5.45 7.16 -19.54
N LEU A 156 -4.88 8.35 -19.77
CA LEU A 156 -4.95 9.03 -21.05
C LEU A 156 -3.60 8.85 -21.75
N LYS A 157 -3.60 8.31 -22.97
CA LYS A 157 -2.41 7.83 -23.67
C LYS A 157 -2.26 8.51 -25.03
N PRO A 158 -1.77 9.74 -25.12
CA PRO A 158 -1.35 10.32 -26.38
C PRO A 158 -0.03 9.68 -26.86
N ALA A 159 0.03 9.29 -28.12
CA ALA A 159 1.22 8.69 -28.72
C ALA A 159 1.35 9.06 -30.19
N LEU A 160 2.57 9.03 -30.68
CA LEU A 160 2.92 9.04 -32.07
C LEU A 160 3.28 7.61 -32.48
N VAL A 161 2.57 7.07 -33.45
CA VAL A 161 2.85 5.76 -34.05
C VAL A 161 3.44 5.99 -35.42
N TYR A 162 4.61 5.43 -35.68
CA TYR A 162 5.34 5.59 -36.92
C TYR A 162 5.44 4.25 -37.64
N ASN A 163 4.98 4.23 -38.89
CA ASN A 163 5.12 3.08 -39.77
C ASN A 163 6.51 3.17 -40.45
N MET A 164 7.33 2.14 -40.28
CA MET A 164 8.69 2.07 -40.79
C MET A 164 8.79 1.42 -42.18
N GLU A 165 7.68 1.22 -42.86
CA GLU A 165 7.66 0.64 -44.20
C GLU A 165 8.40 1.55 -45.19
N GLY A 166 9.34 0.96 -45.97
CA GLY A 166 10.14 1.67 -46.96
C GLY A 166 11.39 2.38 -46.41
N ASP A 167 11.52 2.52 -45.08
CA ASP A 167 12.68 3.24 -44.52
C ASP A 167 13.95 2.40 -44.50
N PHE A 168 13.88 1.09 -44.73
CA PHE A 168 15.03 0.19 -44.73
C PHE A 168 15.70 0.01 -46.09
N ASP A 169 15.04 0.39 -47.18
CA ASP A 169 15.52 0.17 -48.55
C ASP A 169 16.39 1.31 -49.06
N GLU A 170 16.38 2.48 -48.46
CA GLU A 170 17.18 3.62 -48.84
C GLU A 170 18.16 4.00 -47.73
N HIS A 171 19.41 4.23 -48.08
CA HIS A 171 20.51 4.59 -47.20
C HIS A 171 20.36 5.94 -46.46
N GLN A 172 19.14 6.48 -46.40
CA GLN A 172 18.79 7.74 -45.73
C GLN A 172 17.54 7.56 -44.90
N SER A 173 17.72 7.17 -43.64
CA SER A 173 16.65 7.21 -42.63
C SER A 173 16.23 8.65 -42.37
N ARG A 174 15.20 9.14 -43.04
CA ARG A 174 14.61 10.45 -42.79
C ARG A 174 13.21 10.22 -42.21
N PHE A 175 12.89 10.92 -41.13
CA PHE A 175 11.53 10.94 -40.61
C PHE A 175 10.58 11.45 -41.69
N ASN A 176 9.63 10.58 -42.10
CA ASN A 176 8.60 10.95 -43.05
C ASN A 176 7.28 11.17 -42.27
N ALA A 177 6.85 12.42 -42.16
CA ALA A 177 5.64 12.78 -41.47
C ALA A 177 4.36 12.13 -42.02
N GLN A 178 4.39 11.65 -43.27
CA GLN A 178 3.26 10.92 -43.90
C GLN A 178 3.08 9.50 -43.32
N ASN A 179 4.16 8.89 -42.79
CA ASN A 179 4.14 7.58 -42.17
C ASN A 179 3.82 7.65 -40.67
N ALA A 180 3.61 8.86 -40.12
CA ALA A 180 3.29 9.08 -38.72
C ALA A 180 1.80 9.27 -38.51
N CYS A 181 1.29 8.67 -37.44
CA CYS A 181 -0.08 8.85 -36.98
C CYS A 181 -0.07 9.29 -35.52
N VAL A 182 -0.98 10.17 -35.16
CA VAL A 182 -1.26 10.52 -33.77
C VAL A 182 -2.34 9.59 -33.24
N GLU A 183 -2.05 8.89 -32.19
CA GLU A 183 -2.96 8.04 -31.46
C GLU A 183 -3.32 8.70 -30.14
N ILE A 184 -4.60 8.85 -29.84
CA ILE A 184 -5.09 9.35 -28.56
C ILE A 184 -6.08 8.35 -28.02
N THR A 185 -5.73 7.66 -26.95
CA THR A 185 -6.60 6.69 -26.30
C THR A 185 -6.80 7.00 -24.82
N ALA A 186 -7.94 6.62 -24.30
CA ALA A 186 -8.24 6.62 -22.88
C ALA A 186 -8.59 5.20 -22.45
N GLY A 187 -8.18 4.81 -21.26
CA GLY A 187 -8.37 3.44 -20.82
C GLY A 187 -8.39 3.28 -19.31
N VAL A 188 -8.70 2.07 -18.93
CA VAL A 188 -8.72 1.62 -17.54
C VAL A 188 -7.70 0.50 -17.38
N VAL A 189 -6.86 0.60 -16.38
CA VAL A 189 -5.82 -0.39 -16.05
C VAL A 189 -6.11 -0.95 -14.67
N TYR A 190 -6.10 -2.27 -14.55
CA TYR A 190 -6.19 -2.98 -13.29
C TYR A 190 -4.83 -3.56 -12.91
N HIS A 191 -4.36 -3.26 -11.72
CA HIS A 191 -3.12 -3.78 -11.14
C HIS A 191 -3.43 -5.00 -10.28
N PHE A 192 -2.82 -6.14 -10.59
CA PHE A 192 -3.02 -7.35 -9.81
C PHE A 192 -2.41 -7.22 -8.41
N LYS A 193 -2.93 -8.02 -7.50
CA LYS A 193 -2.43 -8.04 -6.13
C LYS A 193 -1.08 -8.78 -6.08
N ASN A 194 -0.11 -8.15 -5.43
CA ASN A 194 1.23 -8.66 -5.25
C ASN A 194 1.37 -9.58 -4.04
N SER A 195 2.51 -10.24 -3.92
CA SER A 195 2.89 -11.09 -2.78
C SER A 195 2.95 -10.35 -1.44
N ASN A 196 3.18 -9.02 -1.45
CA ASN A 196 3.11 -8.15 -0.27
C ASN A 196 1.67 -7.78 0.15
N GLY A 197 0.65 -8.33 -0.53
CA GLY A 197 -0.75 -8.05 -0.26
C GLY A 197 -1.26 -6.69 -0.76
N LYS A 198 -0.43 -5.91 -1.48
CA LYS A 198 -0.77 -4.62 -2.10
C LYS A 198 -0.87 -4.78 -3.63
N HIS A 199 -1.24 -3.69 -4.33
CA HIS A 199 -1.28 -3.62 -5.79
C HIS A 199 -0.10 -2.84 -6.37
N HIS A 200 0.95 -2.65 -5.58
CA HIS A 200 2.11 -1.82 -5.89
C HIS A 200 3.29 -2.23 -5.02
N PHE A 201 4.47 -1.75 -5.36
CA PHE A 201 5.65 -1.88 -4.52
C PHE A 201 5.44 -1.18 -3.17
N THR A 202 6.07 -1.71 -2.13
CA THR A 202 6.18 -1.03 -0.84
C THR A 202 7.64 -0.80 -0.47
N LYS A 203 7.93 0.30 0.23
CA LYS A 203 9.25 0.50 0.82
C LYS A 203 9.37 -0.34 2.07
N VAL A 204 10.44 -1.09 2.16
CA VAL A 204 10.86 -1.78 3.40
C VAL A 204 12.02 -0.99 3.98
N ARG A 205 11.92 -0.67 5.26
CA ARG A 205 13.05 -0.08 5.97
C ARG A 205 14.15 -1.14 6.06
N ALA A 206 15.38 -0.77 5.72
CA ALA A 206 16.51 -1.67 5.93
C ALA A 206 16.57 -2.06 7.41
N TYR A 207 16.82 -3.33 7.66
CA TYR A 207 17.03 -3.87 8.99
C TYR A 207 18.23 -3.16 9.63
N ASP A 208 17.98 -2.44 10.72
CA ASP A 208 19.03 -1.89 11.58
C ASP A 208 19.18 -2.79 12.81
N PRO A 209 20.29 -3.55 12.92
CA PRO A 209 20.51 -4.42 14.07
C PRO A 209 20.46 -3.68 15.40
N ILE A 210 20.97 -2.44 15.43
CA ILE A 210 21.01 -1.63 16.66
C ILE A 210 19.60 -1.24 17.11
N GLU A 211 18.74 -0.84 16.16
CA GLU A 211 17.33 -0.51 16.44
C GLU A 211 16.56 -1.73 16.94
N ILE A 212 16.79 -2.91 16.33
CA ILE A 212 16.16 -4.15 16.77
C ILE A 212 16.62 -4.58 18.15
N ASP A 213 17.90 -4.44 18.47
CA ASP A 213 18.42 -4.75 19.79
C ASP A 213 17.86 -3.80 20.86
N ALA A 214 17.72 -2.52 20.55
CA ALA A 214 17.06 -1.54 21.42
C ALA A 214 15.58 -1.91 21.65
N LEU A 215 14.82 -2.19 20.58
CA LEU A 215 13.43 -2.62 20.69
C LEU A 215 13.26 -3.93 21.48
N ASN A 216 14.18 -4.89 21.32
CA ASN A 216 14.17 -6.12 22.10
C ASN A 216 14.45 -5.87 23.59
N GLN A 217 15.34 -4.92 23.93
CA GLN A 217 15.57 -4.50 25.30
C GLN A 217 14.30 -3.88 25.91
N ASP A 218 13.63 -2.98 25.20
CA ASP A 218 12.38 -2.36 25.63
C ASP A 218 11.27 -3.41 25.83
N ILE A 219 11.13 -4.35 24.91
CA ILE A 219 10.18 -5.46 25.02
C ILE A 219 10.47 -6.30 26.27
N ASN A 220 11.74 -6.58 26.56
CA ASN A 220 12.11 -7.37 27.72
C ASN A 220 11.88 -6.60 29.03
N ALA A 221 12.15 -5.29 29.06
CA ALA A 221 11.85 -4.42 30.18
C ALA A 221 10.34 -4.36 30.46
N LEU A 222 9.51 -4.14 29.45
CA LEU A 222 8.06 -4.15 29.58
C LEU A 222 7.51 -5.50 30.04
N ARG A 223 8.09 -6.61 29.56
CA ARG A 223 7.71 -7.96 30.03
C ARG A 223 8.05 -8.19 31.50
N ALA A 224 9.15 -7.61 31.98
CA ALA A 224 9.53 -7.67 33.39
C ALA A 224 8.56 -6.85 34.26
N GLU A 225 8.20 -5.65 33.81
CA GLU A 225 7.22 -4.78 34.48
C GLU A 225 5.84 -5.44 34.56
N VAL A 226 5.36 -6.04 33.48
CA VAL A 226 4.08 -6.79 33.45
C VAL A 226 4.12 -7.98 34.42
N ARG A 227 5.27 -8.67 34.55
CA ARG A 227 5.40 -9.75 35.54
C ARG A 227 5.33 -9.22 36.95
N ALA A 228 6.10 -8.18 37.28
CA ALA A 228 6.04 -7.54 38.58
C ALA A 228 4.62 -7.07 38.95
N GLY A 229 3.94 -6.39 38.05
CA GLY A 229 2.56 -5.96 38.25
C GLY A 229 1.57 -7.12 38.46
N ARG A 230 1.76 -8.26 37.81
CA ARG A 230 0.96 -9.46 38.04
C ARG A 230 1.22 -10.07 39.43
N GLU A 231 2.46 -10.07 39.89
CA GLU A 231 2.81 -10.52 41.23
C GLU A 231 2.22 -9.62 42.30
N GLU A 232 2.33 -8.30 42.15
CA GLU A 232 1.69 -7.33 43.05
C GLU A 232 0.14 -7.50 43.08
N LEU A 233 -0.47 -7.69 41.91
CA LEU A 233 -1.90 -7.95 41.82
C LEU A 233 -2.28 -9.24 42.57
N SER A 234 -1.51 -10.31 42.44
CA SER A 234 -1.75 -11.58 43.13
C SER A 234 -1.64 -11.43 44.63
N VAL A 235 -0.67 -10.67 45.12
CA VAL A 235 -0.51 -10.36 46.56
C VAL A 235 -1.69 -9.52 47.05
N ALA A 236 -2.10 -8.51 46.31
CA ALA A 236 -3.26 -7.69 46.64
C ALA A 236 -4.57 -8.51 46.70
N GLN A 237 -4.78 -9.42 45.75
CA GLN A 237 -5.92 -10.34 45.76
C GLN A 237 -5.90 -11.27 46.96
N ASN A 238 -4.75 -11.83 47.33
CA ASN A 238 -4.62 -12.65 48.52
C ASN A 238 -4.94 -11.86 49.80
N ASN A 239 -4.41 -10.65 49.92
CA ASN A 239 -4.71 -9.76 51.05
C ASN A 239 -6.19 -9.41 51.13
N LEU A 240 -6.86 -9.20 49.98
CA LEU A 240 -8.33 -9.00 49.95
C LEU A 240 -9.08 -10.21 50.49
N ILE A 241 -8.71 -11.42 50.07
CA ILE A 241 -9.33 -12.66 50.57
C ILE A 241 -9.12 -12.79 52.07
N LEU A 242 -7.95 -12.50 52.60
CA LEU A 242 -7.67 -12.52 54.03
C LEU A 242 -8.49 -11.48 54.81
N ALA A 243 -8.63 -10.28 54.24
CA ALA A 243 -9.47 -9.22 54.81
C ALA A 243 -10.95 -9.63 54.85
N ASP A 244 -11.50 -10.23 53.80
CA ASP A 244 -12.85 -10.75 53.74
C ASP A 244 -13.08 -11.85 54.78
N GLN A 245 -12.14 -12.79 54.93
CA GLN A 245 -12.23 -13.83 55.96
C GLN A 245 -12.27 -13.20 57.34
N LYS A 246 -11.45 -12.14 57.58
CA LYS A 246 -11.42 -11.45 58.88
C LYS A 246 -12.76 -10.71 59.13
N ILE A 247 -13.33 -10.09 58.12
CA ILE A 247 -14.65 -9.45 58.22
C ILE A 247 -15.74 -10.50 58.60
N VAL A 248 -15.75 -11.65 57.94
CA VAL A 248 -16.68 -12.74 58.26
C VAL A 248 -16.52 -13.23 59.69
N GLN A 249 -15.25 -13.38 60.14
CA GLN A 249 -14.94 -13.77 61.54
C GLN A 249 -15.48 -12.72 62.53
N LEU A 250 -15.14 -11.45 62.33
CA LEU A 250 -15.58 -10.34 63.18
C LEU A 250 -17.11 -10.22 63.23
N ASN A 251 -17.80 -10.40 62.12
CA ASN A 251 -19.25 -10.39 62.09
C ASN A 251 -19.86 -11.52 62.93
N ARG A 252 -19.27 -12.73 62.88
CA ARG A 252 -19.71 -13.86 63.77
C ARG A 252 -19.47 -13.53 65.24
N GLU A 253 -18.29 -13.02 65.59
CA GLU A 253 -17.98 -12.62 66.97
C GLU A 253 -18.93 -11.51 67.45
N LEU A 254 -19.31 -10.59 66.61
CA LEU A 254 -20.24 -9.51 66.88
C LEU A 254 -21.68 -10.05 67.09
N GLU A 255 -22.13 -11.00 66.27
CA GLU A 255 -23.40 -11.70 66.45
C GLU A 255 -23.43 -12.50 67.74
N ASP A 256 -22.36 -13.22 68.08
CA ASP A 256 -22.23 -13.97 69.31
C ASP A 256 -22.23 -13.02 70.54
N CYS A 257 -21.57 -11.87 70.46
CA CYS A 257 -21.61 -10.85 71.49
C CYS A 257 -23.01 -10.26 71.67
N ARG A 258 -23.74 -10.01 70.58
CA ARG A 258 -25.11 -9.46 70.57
C ARG A 258 -26.12 -10.43 71.10
N ASN A 259 -25.92 -11.73 70.89
CA ASN A 259 -26.79 -12.81 71.33
C ASN A 259 -26.47 -13.34 72.76
N ARG A 260 -25.34 -12.93 73.36
CA ARG A 260 -25.04 -13.26 74.78
C ARG A 260 -26.06 -12.58 75.68
N LYS A 261 -26.78 -13.36 76.42
CA LYS A 261 -27.64 -12.84 77.50
C LYS A 261 -26.75 -12.04 78.46
N PRO A 262 -27.19 -10.83 78.91
CA PRO A 262 -26.44 -10.07 79.88
C PRO A 262 -26.16 -10.90 81.10
N GLN A 263 -24.93 -11.21 81.45
CA GLN A 263 -24.56 -11.76 82.73
C GLN A 263 -24.84 -10.68 83.78
N VAL A 264 -25.89 -10.86 84.52
CA VAL A 264 -26.18 -10.03 85.71
C VAL A 264 -25.06 -10.28 86.69
N GLN A 265 -24.09 -9.44 86.75
CA GLN A 265 -23.17 -9.39 87.88
C GLN A 265 -23.99 -8.91 89.08
N THR A 266 -24.33 -9.81 89.98
CA THR A 266 -24.90 -9.45 91.27
C THR A 266 -23.80 -8.73 92.02
N VAL A 267 -23.86 -7.42 92.04
CA VAL A 267 -23.05 -6.61 92.91
C VAL A 267 -23.60 -6.83 94.29
N VAL A 268 -22.88 -7.62 95.09
CA VAL A 268 -23.19 -7.70 96.51
C VAL A 268 -22.86 -6.39 97.16
N ALA A 269 -23.87 -5.56 97.36
CA ALA A 269 -23.74 -4.35 98.14
C ALA A 269 -23.39 -4.73 99.59
N VAL A 270 -22.11 -4.66 99.93
CA VAL A 270 -21.70 -4.76 101.32
C VAL A 270 -22.19 -3.51 102.05
N SER A 271 -23.26 -3.68 102.77
CA SER A 271 -23.76 -2.64 103.66
C SER A 271 -22.74 -2.47 104.79
N TYR A 272 -22.01 -1.45 104.80
CA TYR A 272 -21.18 -1.04 105.97
C TYR A 272 -22.12 -0.55 107.02
N THR A 273 -22.45 -1.39 107.95
CA THR A 273 -23.11 -0.99 109.19
C THR A 273 -22.04 -0.14 109.95
N HIS A 274 -22.36 1.12 110.09
CA HIS A 274 -21.67 2.03 111.00
C HIS A 274 -21.71 1.50 112.43
N LEU A 275 -20.62 0.94 112.88
CA LEU A 275 -20.36 0.79 114.27
C LEU A 275 -20.07 2.17 114.83
N ARG A 276 -21.03 2.83 115.48
CA ARG A 276 -20.88 3.96 116.33
C ARG A 276 -19.95 3.52 117.48
N ALA A 277 -18.74 4.02 117.50
CA ALA A 277 -17.90 3.96 118.69
C ALA A 277 -18.50 4.89 119.71
N HIS A 278 -18.89 4.30 120.82
CA HIS A 278 -19.26 5.02 122.04
C HIS A 278 -18.12 5.83 122.59
N GLU A 279 -18.32 7.11 122.74
CA GLU A 279 -17.52 7.95 123.54
C GLU A 279 -17.41 7.46 124.96
N THR A 280 -16.22 7.25 125.43
CA THR A 280 -15.95 7.24 126.83
C THR A 280 -15.11 8.44 127.18
N ARG A 281 -15.81 9.39 127.79
CA ARG A 281 -15.24 10.48 128.57
C ARG A 281 -14.38 9.93 129.69
N ARG A 282 -13.24 10.50 129.86
CA ARG A 282 -12.78 10.91 131.23
C ARG A 282 -11.44 11.65 131.13
N HIS A 283 -11.61 12.90 131.51
CA HIS A 283 -10.89 13.63 132.55
C HIS A 283 -9.36 13.42 132.69
N LEU A 284 -8.63 14.33 132.44
CA LEU A 284 -8.07 15.45 133.23
C LEU A 284 -7.32 16.41 132.33
#